data_cb377fa6589b51655d481db9b5217a8b
#
_entry.id   cb377fa6589b51655d481db9b5217a8b
#
_cell.length_a   1.000
_cell.length_b   1.000
_cell.length_c   1.000
_cell.angle_alpha   90.00
_cell.angle_beta   90.00
_cell.angle_gamma   90.00
#
_symmetry.space_group_name_H-M   'P 1'
#
loop_
_entity.id
_entity.type
_entity.pdbx_description
1 polymer ?
#
loop_
_entity_poly.entity_id
_entity_poly.type
_entity_poly.pdbx_seq_one_letter_code
_entity_poly.pdbx_strand_id
1 'polypeptide(L)'
;CTTALNLPAYMPKLLHERKNSVLLFLPQAHSFARAINYICVASELHIYIAQGIKTLIADLQVAKPSVMIVVPRVLEKVYNAASQKAGHGAKGVAFAAAVVAAQNYMKEVSAKGKAGALAKARRMAFDPVVYASLREVLGGRAQWIVAGGAPLDPELMAFFRGAGVPVYEGYGLTETTAPCAFNPLGVPYHQGSVGVAFPGFELRIAEDEEIQVKGTAVFPKYHKNEEASEDSFTEDGWYRTGDLGRIDD
;
A
#
# COMPACT_ATOMS: atom_id res chain seq x y z
N CYS A 1 0.08 2.94 19.88
CA CYS A 1 0.32 4.41 19.94
C CYS A 1 1.59 4.82 19.18
N THR A 2 2.72 4.12 19.34
CA THR A 2 4.01 4.47 18.70
C THR A 2 3.90 4.60 17.19
N THR A 3 3.31 3.65 16.50
CA THR A 3 3.09 3.68 15.04
C THR A 3 2.26 4.89 14.62
N ALA A 4 1.17 5.19 15.36
CA ALA A 4 0.30 6.33 15.06
C ALA A 4 1.00 7.68 15.27
N LEU A 5 1.90 7.76 16.25
CA LEU A 5 2.65 8.99 16.54
C LEU A 5 3.82 9.21 15.58
N ASN A 6 4.40 8.14 15.04
CA ASN A 6 5.55 8.24 14.14
C ASN A 6 5.15 8.49 12.68
N LEU A 7 3.95 8.06 12.24
CA LEU A 7 3.50 8.26 10.87
C LEU A 7 3.46 9.75 10.42
N PRO A 8 3.05 10.72 11.26
CA PRO A 8 3.07 12.13 10.89
C PRO A 8 4.44 12.65 10.42
N ALA A 9 5.53 12.13 10.98
CA ALA A 9 6.88 12.51 10.58
C ALA A 9 7.21 12.05 9.14
N TYR A 10 6.61 10.93 8.70
CA TYR A 10 6.81 10.36 7.35
C TYR A 10 5.87 10.92 6.30
N MET A 11 4.71 11.41 6.71
CA MET A 11 3.66 11.88 5.83
C MET A 11 3.09 13.24 6.28
N PRO A 12 3.94 14.27 6.51
CA PRO A 12 3.47 15.54 7.10
C PRO A 12 2.39 16.24 6.25
N LYS A 13 2.47 16.16 4.91
CA LYS A 13 1.44 16.72 4.02
C LYS A 13 0.13 15.96 4.08
N LEU A 14 0.18 14.67 4.39
CA LEU A 14 -1.01 13.84 4.49
C LEU A 14 -1.85 14.21 5.70
N LEU A 15 -1.17 14.49 6.83
CA LEU A 15 -1.77 14.49 8.15
C LEU A 15 -2.12 15.90 8.67
N HIS A 16 -1.64 16.96 8.00
CA HIS A 16 -1.88 18.33 8.45
C HIS A 16 -2.89 19.12 7.62
N GLU A 17 -3.46 18.51 6.58
CA GLU A 17 -4.52 19.15 5.82
C GLU A 17 -5.89 18.66 6.31
N ARG A 18 -6.62 19.50 7.04
CA ARG A 18 -8.00 19.23 7.54
C ARG A 18 -9.01 18.79 6.46
N LYS A 19 -8.63 18.82 5.19
CA LYS A 19 -9.42 18.37 4.04
C LYS A 19 -9.21 16.89 3.71
N ASN A 20 -8.25 16.24 4.36
CA ASN A 20 -7.95 14.84 4.10
C ASN A 20 -8.95 13.92 4.78
N SER A 21 -9.28 12.85 4.11
CA SER A 21 -10.26 11.89 4.56
C SER A 21 -9.87 10.46 4.19
N VAL A 22 -10.31 9.52 5.02
CA VAL A 22 -10.08 8.09 4.86
C VAL A 22 -11.42 7.38 4.76
N LEU A 23 -11.55 6.40 3.88
CA LEU A 23 -12.66 5.45 3.88
C LEU A 23 -12.20 4.15 4.52
N LEU A 24 -12.73 3.83 5.70
CA LEU A 24 -12.49 2.58 6.41
C LEU A 24 -13.53 1.54 6.03
N PHE A 25 -13.07 0.42 5.50
CA PHE A 25 -13.91 -0.74 5.15
C PHE A 25 -13.30 -2.06 5.63
N LEU A 26 -12.08 -2.03 6.15
CA LEU A 26 -11.40 -3.19 6.71
C LEU A 26 -11.93 -3.48 8.13
N PRO A 27 -12.03 -4.76 8.53
CA PRO A 27 -12.51 -5.13 9.86
C PRO A 27 -11.65 -4.54 10.97
N GLN A 28 -12.27 -3.82 11.91
CA GLN A 28 -11.59 -3.17 13.04
C GLN A 28 -11.01 -4.17 14.07
N ALA A 29 -11.34 -5.45 13.95
CA ALA A 29 -10.75 -6.53 14.74
C ALA A 29 -9.29 -6.81 14.32
N HIS A 30 -8.91 -6.48 13.08
CA HIS A 30 -7.54 -6.64 12.61
C HIS A 30 -6.65 -5.46 13.02
N SER A 31 -5.40 -5.76 13.42
CA SER A 31 -4.40 -4.79 13.84
C SER A 31 -4.19 -3.67 12.83
N PHE A 32 -4.13 -3.98 11.54
CA PHE A 32 -3.94 -3.02 10.46
C PHE A 32 -5.06 -1.96 10.42
N ALA A 33 -6.33 -2.37 10.36
CA ALA A 33 -7.45 -1.43 10.35
C ALA A 33 -7.55 -0.62 11.64
N ARG A 34 -7.25 -1.23 12.78
CA ARG A 34 -7.24 -0.56 14.08
C ARG A 34 -6.13 0.47 14.19
N ALA A 35 -4.91 0.14 13.73
CA ALA A 35 -3.79 1.08 13.70
C ALA A 35 -4.14 2.33 12.88
N ILE A 36 -4.76 2.14 11.71
CA ILE A 36 -5.22 3.24 10.86
C ILE A 36 -6.25 4.10 11.55
N ASN A 37 -7.21 3.51 12.26
CA ASN A 37 -8.19 4.27 13.01
C ASN A 37 -7.51 5.18 14.05
N TYR A 38 -6.54 4.67 14.79
CA TYR A 38 -5.75 5.48 15.72
C TYR A 38 -4.93 6.58 15.03
N ILE A 39 -4.35 6.28 13.86
CA ILE A 39 -3.64 7.27 13.04
C ILE A 39 -4.60 8.38 12.62
N CYS A 40 -5.79 8.04 12.13
CA CYS A 40 -6.79 9.02 11.71
C CYS A 40 -7.22 9.92 12.85
N VAL A 41 -7.45 9.37 14.04
CA VAL A 41 -7.81 10.14 15.24
C VAL A 41 -6.66 11.06 15.67
N ALA A 42 -5.43 10.53 15.72
CA ALA A 42 -4.24 11.31 16.09
C ALA A 42 -3.91 12.43 15.11
N SER A 43 -4.35 12.30 13.85
CA SER A 43 -4.07 13.23 12.75
C SER A 43 -5.27 14.10 12.34
N GLU A 44 -6.36 14.05 13.10
CA GLU A 44 -7.60 14.80 12.84
C GLU A 44 -8.16 14.58 11.42
N LEU A 45 -7.99 13.38 10.85
CA LEU A 45 -8.52 13.05 9.53
C LEU A 45 -10.02 12.75 9.60
N HIS A 46 -10.77 13.17 8.58
CA HIS A 46 -12.15 12.75 8.43
C HIS A 46 -12.25 11.26 8.14
N ILE A 47 -13.00 10.52 8.95
CA ILE A 47 -13.20 9.08 8.79
C ILE A 47 -14.60 8.84 8.24
N TYR A 48 -14.67 8.23 7.06
CA TYR A 48 -15.87 7.62 6.52
C TYR A 48 -15.82 6.12 6.78
N ILE A 49 -16.92 5.55 7.23
CA ILE A 49 -17.04 4.11 7.47
C ILE A 49 -17.91 3.52 6.36
N ALA A 50 -17.34 2.63 5.56
CA ALA A 50 -18.08 1.92 4.54
C ALA A 50 -18.99 0.85 5.16
N GLN A 51 -20.11 0.57 4.53
CA GLN A 51 -21.02 -0.50 4.96
C GLN A 51 -20.38 -1.89 4.79
N GLY A 52 -19.47 -2.03 3.86
CA GLY A 52 -18.70 -3.25 3.62
C GLY A 52 -18.09 -3.31 2.23
N ILE A 53 -17.37 -4.41 1.97
CA ILE A 53 -16.64 -4.59 0.71
C ILE A 53 -17.55 -4.68 -0.54
N LYS A 54 -18.84 -5.02 -0.35
CA LYS A 54 -19.80 -5.09 -1.44
C LYS A 54 -20.20 -3.71 -1.96
N THR A 55 -20.29 -2.73 -1.09
CA THR A 55 -20.70 -1.34 -1.41
C THR A 55 -19.49 -0.42 -1.66
N LEU A 56 -18.28 -0.94 -1.51
CA LEU A 56 -17.04 -0.15 -1.52
C LEU A 56 -16.93 0.84 -2.69
N ILE A 57 -17.26 0.43 -3.91
CA ILE A 57 -17.18 1.31 -5.08
C ILE A 57 -18.18 2.47 -4.98
N ALA A 58 -19.40 2.20 -4.52
CA ALA A 58 -20.41 3.24 -4.31
C ALA A 58 -20.00 4.18 -3.17
N ASP A 59 -19.48 3.63 -2.08
CA ASP A 59 -19.01 4.40 -0.93
C ASP A 59 -17.81 5.30 -1.31
N LEU A 60 -16.90 4.82 -2.18
CA LEU A 60 -15.79 5.61 -2.74
C LEU A 60 -16.27 6.82 -3.55
N GLN A 61 -17.37 6.67 -4.31
CA GLN A 61 -17.95 7.77 -5.09
C GLN A 61 -18.57 8.85 -4.20
N VAL A 62 -19.09 8.47 -3.05
CA VAL A 62 -19.68 9.40 -2.07
C VAL A 62 -18.59 10.05 -1.21
N ALA A 63 -17.73 9.25 -0.61
CA ALA A 63 -16.70 9.71 0.34
C ALA A 63 -15.55 10.46 -0.35
N LYS A 64 -15.21 10.08 -1.58
CA LYS A 64 -14.07 10.60 -2.35
C LYS A 64 -12.83 10.78 -1.48
N PRO A 65 -12.34 9.70 -0.83
CA PRO A 65 -11.28 9.80 0.16
C PRO A 65 -9.96 10.25 -0.50
N SER A 66 -9.16 11.02 0.24
CA SER A 66 -7.80 11.37 -0.17
C SER A 66 -6.79 10.27 0.20
N VAL A 67 -7.13 9.46 1.19
CA VAL A 67 -6.31 8.34 1.67
C VAL A 67 -7.15 7.07 1.65
N MET A 68 -6.58 6.00 1.13
CA MET A 68 -7.18 4.68 1.14
C MET A 68 -6.20 3.68 1.72
N ILE A 69 -6.74 2.76 2.50
CA ILE A 69 -5.98 1.62 2.99
C ILE A 69 -6.66 0.38 2.45
N VAL A 70 -5.92 -0.39 1.70
CA VAL A 70 -6.48 -1.52 0.94
C VAL A 70 -5.66 -2.79 1.17
N VAL A 71 -6.28 -3.92 0.97
CA VAL A 71 -5.57 -5.18 0.73
C VAL A 71 -5.42 -5.39 -0.79
N PRO A 72 -4.41 -6.11 -1.28
CA PRO A 72 -4.16 -6.30 -2.72
C PRO A 72 -5.38 -6.74 -3.50
N ARG A 73 -6.22 -7.60 -2.93
CA ARG A 73 -7.46 -8.10 -3.55
C ARG A 73 -8.45 -7.00 -3.96
N VAL A 74 -8.41 -5.84 -3.32
CA VAL A 74 -9.24 -4.69 -3.71
C VAL A 74 -8.76 -4.10 -5.02
N LEU A 75 -7.44 -3.95 -5.18
CA LEU A 75 -6.83 -3.47 -6.43
C LEU A 75 -7.05 -4.45 -7.57
N GLU A 76 -6.89 -5.76 -7.33
CA GLU A 76 -7.22 -6.81 -8.30
C GLU A 76 -8.68 -6.72 -8.76
N LYS A 77 -9.62 -6.53 -7.82
CA LYS A 77 -11.04 -6.37 -8.12
C LYS A 77 -11.30 -5.14 -8.98
N VAL A 78 -10.67 -4.01 -8.69
CA VAL A 78 -10.79 -2.77 -9.48
C VAL A 78 -10.21 -2.98 -10.89
N TYR A 79 -9.04 -3.61 -11.00
CA TYR A 79 -8.41 -3.95 -12.28
C TYR A 79 -9.31 -4.86 -13.13
N ASN A 80 -9.80 -5.95 -12.53
CA ASN A 80 -10.66 -6.92 -13.22
C ASN A 80 -11.98 -6.29 -13.67
N ALA A 81 -12.59 -5.44 -12.85
CA ALA A 81 -13.79 -4.71 -13.21
C ALA A 81 -13.54 -3.73 -14.38
N ALA A 82 -12.41 -3.03 -14.39
CA ALA A 82 -12.03 -2.15 -15.48
C ALA A 82 -11.77 -2.92 -16.78
N SER A 83 -11.06 -4.04 -16.69
CA SER A 83 -10.79 -4.94 -17.81
C SER A 83 -12.09 -5.53 -18.40
N GLN A 84 -13.00 -6.00 -17.55
CA GLN A 84 -14.31 -6.53 -17.99
C GLN A 84 -15.17 -5.45 -18.65
N LYS A 85 -15.16 -4.21 -18.10
CA LYS A 85 -15.88 -3.08 -18.69
C LYS A 85 -15.31 -2.67 -20.05
N ALA A 86 -14.00 -2.80 -20.25
CA ALA A 86 -13.38 -2.60 -21.56
C ALA A 86 -13.78 -3.71 -22.55
N GLY A 87 -14.02 -4.92 -22.06
CA GLY A 87 -14.49 -6.06 -22.83
C GLY A 87 -13.52 -6.50 -23.93
N HIS A 88 -14.08 -7.06 -25.00
CA HIS A 88 -13.33 -7.47 -26.19
C HIS A 88 -13.44 -6.40 -27.30
N GLY A 89 -12.61 -6.49 -28.33
CA GLY A 89 -12.59 -5.54 -29.43
C GLY A 89 -11.71 -4.31 -29.18
N ALA A 90 -11.99 -3.20 -29.84
CA ALA A 90 -11.10 -2.01 -29.84
C ALA A 90 -10.84 -1.43 -28.41
N LYS A 91 -11.86 -1.42 -27.55
CA LYS A 91 -11.71 -0.93 -26.17
C LYS A 91 -10.86 -1.87 -25.31
N GLY A 92 -11.00 -3.18 -25.47
CA GLY A 92 -10.18 -4.17 -24.78
C GLY A 92 -8.74 -4.11 -25.22
N VAL A 93 -8.49 -3.96 -26.51
CA VAL A 93 -7.13 -3.76 -27.06
C VAL A 93 -6.52 -2.45 -26.53
N ALA A 94 -7.29 -1.36 -26.48
CA ALA A 94 -6.83 -0.10 -25.91
C ALA A 94 -6.51 -0.22 -24.42
N PHE A 95 -7.32 -0.93 -23.64
CA PHE A 95 -7.05 -1.19 -22.22
C PHE A 95 -5.77 -2.00 -22.04
N ALA A 96 -5.59 -3.10 -22.79
CA ALA A 96 -4.37 -3.92 -22.71
C ALA A 96 -3.11 -3.10 -23.08
N ALA A 97 -3.19 -2.27 -24.13
CA ALA A 97 -2.09 -1.39 -24.53
C ALA A 97 -1.80 -0.32 -23.45
N ALA A 98 -2.83 0.20 -22.78
CA ALA A 98 -2.68 1.13 -21.67
C ALA A 98 -1.98 0.46 -20.47
N VAL A 99 -2.33 -0.79 -20.12
CA VAL A 99 -1.65 -1.56 -19.07
C VAL A 99 -0.16 -1.65 -19.35
N VAL A 100 0.21 -2.10 -20.54
CA VAL A 100 1.62 -2.22 -20.95
C VAL A 100 2.35 -0.87 -20.95
N ALA A 101 1.68 0.20 -21.41
CA ALA A 101 2.28 1.54 -21.40
C ALA A 101 2.54 2.06 -19.97
N ALA A 102 1.62 1.81 -19.04
CA ALA A 102 1.78 2.17 -17.63
C ALA A 102 2.91 1.39 -16.95
N GLN A 103 2.94 0.08 -17.16
CA GLN A 103 3.98 -0.80 -16.62
C GLN A 103 5.37 -0.45 -17.14
N ASN A 104 5.53 -0.26 -18.46
CA ASN A 104 6.80 0.14 -19.06
C ASN A 104 7.28 1.50 -18.56
N TYR A 105 6.36 2.46 -18.38
CA TYR A 105 6.68 3.74 -17.76
C TYR A 105 7.26 3.56 -16.36
N MET A 106 6.64 2.71 -15.52
CA MET A 106 7.10 2.47 -14.14
C MET A 106 8.39 1.65 -14.08
N LYS A 107 8.61 0.70 -15.01
CA LYS A 107 9.89 -0.03 -15.13
C LYS A 107 11.04 0.93 -15.40
N GLU A 108 10.87 1.90 -16.30
CA GLU A 108 11.89 2.93 -16.52
C GLU A 108 12.11 3.83 -15.29
N VAL A 109 11.03 4.20 -14.60
CA VAL A 109 11.10 4.99 -13.36
C VAL A 109 11.86 4.21 -12.28
N SER A 110 11.56 2.93 -12.10
CA SER A 110 12.24 2.07 -11.11
C SER A 110 13.73 1.92 -11.43
N ALA A 111 14.07 1.68 -12.71
CA ALA A 111 15.45 1.43 -13.11
C ALA A 111 16.33 2.68 -13.18
N LYS A 112 15.76 3.85 -13.48
CA LYS A 112 16.52 5.08 -13.82
C LYS A 112 16.11 6.31 -12.98
N GLY A 113 15.20 6.15 -12.01
CA GLY A 113 14.60 7.25 -11.27
C GLY A 113 13.63 8.12 -12.09
N LYS A 114 13.59 7.98 -13.42
CA LYS A 114 12.71 8.74 -14.31
C LYS A 114 12.43 7.97 -15.60
N ALA A 115 11.26 8.19 -16.19
CA ALA A 115 10.93 7.64 -17.50
C ALA A 115 11.39 8.57 -18.64
N GLY A 116 11.76 7.98 -19.77
CA GLY A 116 12.09 8.68 -21.00
C GLY A 116 10.89 9.37 -21.67
N ALA A 117 11.16 10.26 -22.63
CA ALA A 117 10.13 11.04 -23.31
C ALA A 117 9.10 10.15 -24.03
N LEU A 118 9.54 9.07 -24.67
CA LEU A 118 8.66 8.15 -25.39
C LEU A 118 7.71 7.40 -24.44
N ALA A 119 8.21 6.90 -23.31
CA ALA A 119 7.38 6.23 -22.31
C ALA A 119 6.37 7.19 -21.70
N LYS A 120 6.79 8.43 -21.40
CA LYS A 120 5.87 9.51 -20.95
C LYS A 120 4.78 9.79 -21.98
N ALA A 121 5.13 9.99 -23.24
CA ALA A 121 4.17 10.28 -24.30
C ALA A 121 3.15 9.15 -24.49
N ARG A 122 3.63 7.89 -24.54
CA ARG A 122 2.75 6.71 -24.63
C ARG A 122 1.80 6.61 -23.45
N ARG A 123 2.30 6.78 -22.23
CA ARG A 123 1.46 6.80 -21.04
C ARG A 123 0.40 7.92 -21.10
N MET A 124 0.81 9.14 -21.47
CA MET A 124 -0.10 10.30 -21.56
C MET A 124 -1.22 10.10 -22.58
N ALA A 125 -0.95 9.40 -23.69
CA ALA A 125 -1.97 9.11 -24.71
C ALA A 125 -3.14 8.29 -24.18
N PHE A 126 -2.93 7.44 -23.17
CA PHE A 126 -3.98 6.62 -22.56
C PHE A 126 -4.68 7.31 -21.37
N ASP A 127 -4.21 8.47 -20.93
CA ASP A 127 -4.77 9.15 -19.76
C ASP A 127 -6.28 9.45 -19.92
N PRO A 128 -6.73 10.15 -20.99
CA PRO A 128 -8.14 10.47 -21.16
C PRO A 128 -9.04 9.27 -21.46
N VAL A 129 -8.47 8.18 -21.97
CA VAL A 129 -9.23 7.01 -22.43
C VAL A 129 -9.39 5.95 -21.34
N VAL A 130 -8.34 5.73 -20.53
CA VAL A 130 -8.28 4.62 -19.56
C VAL A 130 -8.02 5.13 -18.14
N TYR A 131 -6.92 5.87 -17.91
CA TYR A 131 -6.46 6.14 -16.56
C TYR A 131 -7.32 7.15 -15.82
N ALA A 132 -7.90 8.14 -16.48
CA ALA A 132 -8.83 9.08 -15.86
C ALA A 132 -10.04 8.33 -15.29
N SER A 133 -10.64 7.41 -16.07
CA SER A 133 -11.77 6.60 -15.62
C SER A 133 -11.39 5.70 -14.44
N LEU A 134 -10.16 5.16 -14.41
CA LEU A 134 -9.68 4.34 -13.31
C LEU A 134 -9.57 5.16 -12.01
N ARG A 135 -9.02 6.36 -12.10
CA ARG A 135 -8.93 7.29 -10.96
C ARG A 135 -10.31 7.70 -10.45
N GLU A 136 -11.25 7.95 -11.35
CA GLU A 136 -12.65 8.26 -11.00
C GLU A 136 -13.31 7.11 -10.22
N VAL A 137 -13.12 5.85 -10.61
CA VAL A 137 -13.63 4.68 -9.88
C VAL A 137 -13.13 4.67 -8.43
N LEU A 138 -11.92 5.15 -8.19
CA LEU A 138 -11.32 5.28 -6.86
C LEU A 138 -11.68 6.60 -6.14
N GLY A 139 -12.71 7.32 -6.62
CA GLY A 139 -13.21 8.56 -6.02
C GLY A 139 -12.57 9.85 -6.55
N GLY A 140 -11.60 9.77 -7.46
CA GLY A 140 -10.98 10.90 -8.16
C GLY A 140 -10.05 11.80 -7.31
N ARG A 141 -9.97 11.57 -5.99
CA ARG A 141 -9.19 12.40 -5.05
C ARG A 141 -8.08 11.67 -4.32
N ALA A 142 -7.92 10.38 -4.57
CA ALA A 142 -6.91 9.58 -3.87
C ALA A 142 -5.50 10.14 -4.12
N GLN A 143 -4.85 10.54 -3.05
CA GLN A 143 -3.46 11.01 -3.03
C GLN A 143 -2.52 9.93 -2.51
N TRP A 144 -3.04 9.01 -1.69
CA TRP A 144 -2.29 7.89 -1.13
C TRP A 144 -3.20 6.67 -1.00
N ILE A 145 -2.74 5.57 -1.58
CA ILE A 145 -3.36 4.27 -1.42
C ILE A 145 -2.30 3.34 -0.85
N VAL A 146 -2.46 2.97 0.41
CA VAL A 146 -1.53 2.05 1.08
C VAL A 146 -2.08 0.64 0.96
N ALA A 147 -1.33 -0.22 0.31
CA ALA A 147 -1.63 -1.65 0.19
C ALA A 147 -0.79 -2.44 1.20
N GLY A 148 -1.41 -3.35 1.92
CA GLY A 148 -0.73 -4.18 2.90
C GLY A 148 -1.56 -5.39 3.31
N GLY A 149 -0.97 -6.23 4.17
CA GLY A 149 -1.63 -7.44 4.70
C GLY A 149 -1.54 -8.66 3.77
N ALA A 150 -0.99 -8.52 2.58
CA ALA A 150 -0.61 -9.61 1.67
C ALA A 150 0.34 -9.03 0.59
N PRO A 151 1.14 -9.87 -0.08
CA PRO A 151 1.98 -9.42 -1.20
C PRO A 151 1.13 -8.82 -2.33
N LEU A 152 1.55 -7.69 -2.85
CA LEU A 152 0.96 -7.06 -4.03
C LEU A 152 1.75 -7.45 -5.27
N ASP A 153 1.06 -7.92 -6.30
CA ASP A 153 1.68 -8.23 -7.58
C ASP A 153 2.42 -6.99 -8.14
N PRO A 154 3.74 -7.08 -8.42
CA PRO A 154 4.53 -5.93 -8.85
C PRO A 154 4.08 -5.31 -10.17
N GLU A 155 3.54 -6.11 -11.10
CA GLU A 155 3.02 -5.62 -12.38
C GLU A 155 1.68 -4.88 -12.19
N LEU A 156 0.84 -5.37 -11.27
CA LEU A 156 -0.40 -4.70 -10.89
C LEU A 156 -0.09 -3.35 -10.22
N MET A 157 0.87 -3.32 -9.31
CA MET A 157 1.34 -2.08 -8.67
C MET A 157 1.89 -1.10 -9.72
N ALA A 158 2.75 -1.58 -10.65
CA ALA A 158 3.30 -0.76 -11.73
C ALA A 158 2.19 -0.20 -12.63
N PHE A 159 1.17 -0.99 -12.95
CA PHE A 159 0.00 -0.51 -13.68
C PHE A 159 -0.70 0.64 -12.96
N PHE A 160 -1.08 0.47 -11.69
CA PHE A 160 -1.79 1.51 -10.95
C PHE A 160 -0.95 2.78 -10.82
N ARG A 161 0.31 2.66 -10.42
CA ARG A 161 1.21 3.83 -10.33
C ARG A 161 1.41 4.51 -11.68
N GLY A 162 1.63 3.74 -12.73
CA GLY A 162 1.72 4.26 -14.10
C GLY A 162 0.45 4.94 -14.58
N ALA A 163 -0.72 4.47 -14.16
CA ALA A 163 -2.01 5.10 -14.41
C ALA A 163 -2.25 6.38 -13.57
N GLY A 164 -1.30 6.76 -12.72
CA GLY A 164 -1.42 7.92 -11.83
C GLY A 164 -2.25 7.68 -10.58
N VAL A 165 -2.43 6.41 -10.20
CA VAL A 165 -3.00 5.99 -8.92
C VAL A 165 -1.86 5.79 -7.93
N PRO A 166 -1.75 6.59 -6.86
CA PRO A 166 -0.58 6.61 -5.98
C PRO A 166 -0.62 5.45 -4.97
N VAL A 167 -0.33 4.24 -5.43
CA VAL A 167 -0.25 3.04 -4.59
C VAL A 167 1.13 2.93 -3.96
N TYR A 168 1.16 2.67 -2.67
CA TYR A 168 2.35 2.41 -1.86
C TYR A 168 2.15 1.08 -1.13
N GLU A 169 3.19 0.31 -1.00
CA GLU A 169 3.16 -0.96 -0.28
C GLU A 169 3.77 -0.81 1.11
N GLY A 170 3.20 -1.50 2.08
CA GLY A 170 3.72 -1.60 3.43
C GLY A 170 3.73 -3.06 3.88
N TYR A 171 4.77 -3.44 4.60
CA TYR A 171 4.95 -4.75 5.19
C TYR A 171 4.82 -4.68 6.71
N GLY A 172 4.18 -5.66 7.28
CA GLY A 172 4.06 -5.83 8.72
C GLY A 172 3.05 -6.90 9.09
N LEU A 173 3.07 -7.26 10.35
CA LEU A 173 2.31 -8.34 10.95
C LEU A 173 1.47 -7.81 12.12
N THR A 174 0.59 -8.64 12.65
CA THR A 174 -0.13 -8.35 13.90
C THR A 174 0.86 -8.16 15.05
N GLU A 175 1.90 -8.95 15.07
CA GLU A 175 3.00 -8.98 16.04
C GLU A 175 3.86 -7.71 16.02
N THR A 176 3.87 -6.98 14.90
CA THR A 176 4.53 -5.67 14.77
C THR A 176 3.57 -4.49 14.94
N THR A 177 2.32 -4.75 15.33
CA THR A 177 1.26 -3.72 15.49
C THR A 177 1.02 -2.92 14.21
N ALA A 178 0.91 -3.58 13.07
CA ALA A 178 0.79 -3.05 11.70
C ALA A 178 2.16 -2.80 11.01
N PRO A 179 2.37 -1.78 10.14
CA PRO A 179 3.56 -1.75 9.30
C PRO A 179 4.85 -1.58 10.09
N CYS A 180 5.83 -2.44 9.82
CA CYS A 180 7.21 -2.28 10.26
C CYS A 180 8.15 -1.85 9.12
N ALA A 181 7.68 -1.94 7.85
CA ALA A 181 8.33 -1.34 6.69
C ALA A 181 7.30 -0.65 5.79
N PHE A 182 7.71 0.40 5.11
CA PHE A 182 6.83 1.19 4.25
C PHE A 182 7.61 1.91 3.16
N ASN A 183 7.02 2.04 1.98
CA ASN A 183 7.55 2.86 0.90
C ASN A 183 7.37 4.35 1.22
N PRO A 184 8.43 5.10 1.56
CA PRO A 184 8.30 6.49 1.95
C PRO A 184 8.00 7.38 0.76
N LEU A 185 7.34 8.52 1.04
CA LEU A 185 7.06 9.54 0.03
C LEU A 185 8.36 10.25 -0.38
N GLY A 186 8.53 10.43 -1.69
CA GLY A 186 9.69 11.17 -2.22
C GLY A 186 10.96 10.34 -2.41
N VAL A 187 10.95 9.06 -2.04
CA VAL A 187 12.03 8.12 -2.33
C VAL A 187 11.80 7.47 -3.69
N PRO A 188 12.86 7.15 -4.47
CA PRO A 188 12.72 6.43 -5.72
C PRO A 188 11.88 5.15 -5.54
N TYR A 189 10.99 4.93 -6.47
CA TYR A 189 10.18 3.70 -6.48
C TYR A 189 11.05 2.52 -6.94
N HIS A 190 11.11 1.49 -6.11
CA HIS A 190 11.67 0.19 -6.48
C HIS A 190 10.54 -0.82 -6.60
N GLN A 191 10.41 -1.42 -7.78
CA GLN A 191 9.35 -2.39 -8.07
C GLN A 191 9.55 -3.66 -7.23
N GLY A 192 8.52 -4.07 -6.51
CA GLY A 192 8.55 -5.25 -5.65
C GLY A 192 9.16 -5.04 -4.26
N SER A 193 9.56 -3.79 -3.92
CA SER A 193 10.05 -3.46 -2.59
C SER A 193 8.92 -2.96 -1.69
N VAL A 194 8.92 -3.41 -0.44
CA VAL A 194 8.04 -2.91 0.62
C VAL A 194 8.57 -1.64 1.29
N GLY A 195 9.72 -1.14 0.83
CA GLY A 195 10.33 0.10 1.29
C GLY A 195 11.34 -0.10 2.42
N VAL A 196 11.44 0.91 3.28
CA VAL A 196 12.42 0.98 4.37
C VAL A 196 11.77 0.71 5.71
N ALA A 197 12.58 0.40 6.72
CA ALA A 197 12.11 0.24 8.09
C ALA A 197 11.32 1.47 8.55
N PHE A 198 10.18 1.23 9.16
CA PHE A 198 9.35 2.29 9.76
C PHE A 198 10.03 2.80 11.04
N PRO A 199 9.90 4.09 11.41
CA PRO A 199 10.54 4.61 12.60
C PRO A 199 10.21 3.85 13.87
N GLY A 200 11.25 3.52 14.61
CA GLY A 200 11.14 2.71 15.83
C GLY A 200 11.21 1.22 15.57
N PHE A 201 11.46 0.81 14.32
CA PHE A 201 11.79 -0.56 13.94
C PHE A 201 13.18 -0.66 13.34
N GLU A 202 13.79 -1.81 13.55
CA GLU A 202 15.00 -2.28 12.90
C GLU A 202 14.65 -3.58 12.16
N LEU A 203 15.20 -3.75 10.97
CA LEU A 203 15.02 -4.94 10.14
C LEU A 203 16.39 -5.55 9.86
N ARG A 204 16.48 -6.87 9.93
CA ARG A 204 17.64 -7.62 9.44
C ARG A 204 17.19 -8.88 8.69
N ILE A 205 18.08 -9.41 7.89
CA ILE A 205 17.89 -10.69 7.21
C ILE A 205 18.81 -11.70 7.91
N ALA A 206 18.25 -12.82 8.32
CA ALA A 206 18.99 -13.92 8.90
C ALA A 206 19.72 -14.75 7.83
N GLU A 207 20.55 -15.70 8.22
CA GLU A 207 21.32 -16.55 7.29
C GLU A 207 20.42 -17.42 6.39
N ASP A 208 19.22 -17.75 6.87
CA ASP A 208 18.20 -18.52 6.18
C ASP A 208 17.22 -17.63 5.37
N GLU A 209 17.60 -16.37 5.11
CA GLU A 209 16.82 -15.36 4.40
C GLU A 209 15.55 -14.90 5.16
N GLU A 210 15.35 -15.32 6.42
CA GLU A 210 14.22 -14.86 7.23
C GLU A 210 14.35 -13.37 7.57
N ILE A 211 13.25 -12.64 7.40
CA ILE A 211 13.14 -11.24 7.89
C ILE A 211 12.98 -11.30 9.42
N GLN A 212 13.84 -10.59 10.12
CA GLN A 212 13.74 -10.41 11.56
C GLN A 212 13.53 -8.96 11.92
N VAL A 213 12.67 -8.71 12.91
CA VAL A 213 12.20 -7.37 13.28
C VAL A 213 12.46 -7.10 14.74
N LYS A 214 12.97 -5.91 15.05
CA LYS A 214 13.12 -5.41 16.42
C LYS A 214 12.52 -4.01 16.51
N GLY A 215 11.80 -3.71 17.60
CA GLY A 215 11.22 -2.38 17.77
C GLY A 215 10.23 -2.30 18.91
N THR A 216 9.90 -1.06 19.29
CA THR A 216 9.02 -0.77 20.44
C THR A 216 7.57 -1.16 20.23
N ALA A 217 7.15 -1.39 19.00
CA ALA A 217 5.80 -1.83 18.65
C ALA A 217 5.72 -3.33 18.33
N VAL A 218 6.82 -4.07 18.43
CA VAL A 218 6.81 -5.53 18.42
C VAL A 218 6.15 -6.03 19.72
N PHE A 219 5.27 -7.01 19.61
CA PHE A 219 4.58 -7.57 20.75
C PHE A 219 5.56 -8.28 21.70
N PRO A 220 5.27 -8.37 23.02
CA PRO A 220 6.18 -9.00 23.94
C PRO A 220 6.04 -10.53 23.99
N LYS A 221 4.85 -11.07 23.73
CA LYS A 221 4.56 -12.51 23.75
C LYS A 221 3.13 -12.85 23.32
N TYR A 222 2.89 -14.08 22.95
CA TYR A 222 1.55 -14.62 22.77
C TYR A 222 0.86 -14.88 24.11
N HIS A 223 -0.43 -14.57 24.18
CA HIS A 223 -1.20 -14.75 25.40
C HIS A 223 -1.39 -16.23 25.74
N LYS A 224 -0.96 -16.66 26.94
CA LYS A 224 -1.05 -18.05 27.42
C LYS A 224 -0.43 -19.08 26.49
N ASN A 225 0.61 -18.72 25.75
CA ASN A 225 1.36 -19.62 24.88
C ASN A 225 2.86 -19.28 25.00
N GLU A 226 3.50 -19.82 26.04
CA GLU A 226 4.90 -19.52 26.36
C GLU A 226 5.83 -20.17 25.33
N GLU A 227 5.59 -21.41 24.95
CA GLU A 227 6.38 -22.14 23.95
C GLU A 227 6.46 -21.35 22.62
N ALA A 228 5.32 -21.00 22.03
CA ALA A 228 5.31 -20.19 20.80
C ALA A 228 5.92 -18.79 20.99
N SER A 229 5.89 -18.26 22.20
CA SER A 229 6.50 -16.96 22.50
C SER A 229 8.01 -17.04 22.53
N GLU A 230 8.57 -18.08 23.14
CA GLU A 230 10.02 -18.32 23.18
C GLU A 230 10.56 -18.61 21.78
N ASP A 231 9.89 -19.47 21.01
CA ASP A 231 10.28 -19.82 19.64
C ASP A 231 10.24 -18.63 18.67
N SER A 232 9.42 -17.63 18.97
CA SER A 232 9.25 -16.46 18.10
C SER A 232 10.36 -15.43 18.20
N PHE A 233 11.24 -15.54 19.16
CA PHE A 233 12.34 -14.58 19.34
C PHE A 233 13.70 -15.26 19.30
N THR A 234 14.67 -14.54 18.79
CA THR A 234 16.08 -14.93 18.88
C THR A 234 16.63 -14.61 20.28
N GLU A 235 17.77 -15.22 20.66
CA GLU A 235 18.42 -14.95 21.94
C GLU A 235 18.78 -13.46 22.15
N ASP A 236 19.08 -12.74 21.06
CA ASP A 236 19.37 -11.29 21.07
C ASP A 236 18.13 -10.41 20.91
N GLY A 237 16.92 -11.00 20.99
CA GLY A 237 15.63 -10.31 21.10
C GLY A 237 15.04 -9.78 19.79
N TRP A 238 15.35 -10.41 18.66
CA TRP A 238 14.68 -10.14 17.38
C TRP A 238 13.49 -11.08 17.20
N TYR A 239 12.38 -10.51 16.77
CA TYR A 239 11.20 -11.29 16.41
C TYR A 239 11.41 -11.95 15.04
N ARG A 240 11.18 -13.26 14.99
CA ARG A 240 11.20 -14.08 13.80
C ARG A 240 9.87 -13.99 13.09
N THR A 241 9.86 -13.46 11.87
CA THR A 241 8.59 -13.22 11.15
C THR A 241 8.04 -14.46 10.45
N GLY A 242 8.90 -15.42 10.13
CA GLY A 242 8.58 -16.54 9.25
C GLY A 242 8.49 -16.14 7.77
N ASP A 243 8.69 -14.87 7.43
CA ASP A 243 8.69 -14.38 6.05
C ASP A 243 10.11 -14.29 5.51
N LEU A 244 10.29 -14.64 4.24
CA LEU A 244 11.58 -14.53 3.54
C LEU A 244 11.71 -13.17 2.86
N GLY A 245 12.93 -12.63 2.84
CA GLY A 245 13.19 -11.36 2.19
C GLY A 245 14.67 -11.05 2.03
N ARG A 246 14.93 -9.88 1.44
CA ARG A 246 16.28 -9.34 1.29
C ARG A 246 16.27 -7.83 1.45
N ILE A 247 17.40 -7.26 1.79
CA ILE A 247 17.63 -5.82 1.79
C ILE A 247 18.44 -5.52 0.51
N ASP A 248 17.90 -4.63 -0.31
CA ASP A 248 18.61 -4.10 -1.49
C ASP A 248 19.63 -3.04 -1.05
N ASP A 249 20.68 -2.81 -1.87
CA ASP A 249 21.72 -1.79 -1.64
C ASP A 249 21.21 -0.35 -1.70
#